data_633ad181f263959235e35eb1abe476f0
#
_entry.id   633ad181f263959235e35eb1abe476f0
#
_cell.length_a   1.000
_cell.length_b   1.000
_cell.length_c   1.000
_cell.angle_alpha   90.00
_cell.angle_beta   90.00
_cell.angle_gamma   90.00
#
_symmetry.space_group_name_H-M   'P 1'
#
loop_
_entity.id
_entity.type
_entity.pdbx_description
1 polymer ?
#
loop_
_entity_poly.entity_id
_entity_poly.type
_entity_poly.pdbx_seq_one_letter_code
_entity_poly.pdbx_strand_id
1 'polypeptide(L)'
;VSSRPSSTPETTPPQPDERPATQDSGTEPAPHQPRAESIDAIQRELTAFARRSRSQASQIHPGLTLVTYAILDLLRERGGCRGTDLAAHFMLDKSTVSRQITALERLGLVERSTDPEDQRGQIIRTSTEGSTLLQSVSEQRRLAFLDRLADWPDADLERFAAYLTLYNERAQPRT
;
A
#
# COMPACT_ATOMS: atom_id res chain seq x y z
N VAL A 1 105.49 -13.34 9.54
CA VAL A 1 104.62 -13.61 8.40
C VAL A 1 103.27 -12.87 8.64
N SER A 2 103.11 -11.88 7.82
CA SER A 2 102.03 -10.85 7.88
C SER A 2 100.87 -11.23 7.01
N SER A 3 99.75 -10.89 7.35
CA SER A 3 98.65 -10.60 6.37
C SER A 3 97.68 -9.65 6.92
N ARG A 4 97.56 -8.53 6.29
CA ARG A 4 96.49 -7.52 6.45
C ARG A 4 95.17 -8.00 5.87
N PRO A 5 94.05 -7.70 6.41
CA PRO A 5 92.80 -7.77 5.68
C PRO A 5 92.40 -6.39 5.10
N SER A 6 91.92 -6.47 3.89
CA SER A 6 91.45 -5.40 3.05
C SER A 6 90.08 -4.88 3.55
N SER A 7 89.96 -3.57 3.53
CA SER A 7 88.67 -2.85 3.81
C SER A 7 87.74 -2.97 2.61
N THR A 8 86.55 -3.46 2.84
CA THR A 8 85.44 -3.46 1.87
C THR A 8 84.52 -2.23 2.13
N PRO A 9 84.18 -1.51 1.12
CA PRO A 9 83.26 -0.36 1.28
C PRO A 9 81.81 -0.82 1.53
N GLU A 10 81.23 -0.21 2.54
CA GLU A 10 79.82 -0.38 2.95
C GLU A 10 78.89 0.21 1.90
N THR A 11 78.09 -0.62 1.26
CA THR A 11 77.11 -0.23 0.28
C THR A 11 75.79 0.03 1.01
N THR A 12 75.42 1.27 1.10
CA THR A 12 74.09 1.72 1.59
C THR A 12 73.00 1.16 0.69
N PRO A 13 71.95 0.49 1.24
CA PRO A 13 70.81 0.08 0.46
C PRO A 13 69.94 1.28 0.04
N PRO A 14 69.34 1.24 -1.15
CA PRO A 14 68.46 2.31 -1.62
C PRO A 14 67.16 2.34 -0.81
N GLN A 15 66.74 3.53 -0.43
CA GLN A 15 65.42 3.79 0.15
C GLN A 15 64.29 3.38 -0.84
N PRO A 16 63.21 2.76 -0.35
CA PRO A 16 62.07 2.48 -1.20
C PRO A 16 61.34 3.79 -1.53
N ASP A 17 61.14 4.01 -2.83
CA ASP A 17 60.31 5.04 -3.44
C ASP A 17 58.92 5.07 -2.78
N GLU A 18 58.60 6.16 -2.09
CA GLU A 18 57.26 6.48 -1.68
C GLU A 18 56.43 6.81 -2.92
N ARG A 19 55.78 5.79 -3.49
CA ARG A 19 54.68 6.02 -4.40
C ARG A 19 53.47 6.54 -3.58
N PRO A 20 52.83 7.63 -4.00
CA PRO A 20 51.63 8.08 -3.35
C PRO A 20 50.58 6.98 -3.45
N ALA A 21 50.01 6.55 -2.31
CA ALA A 21 48.90 5.66 -2.23
C ALA A 21 47.71 6.30 -2.99
N THR A 22 47.41 5.73 -4.14
CA THR A 22 46.16 5.97 -4.83
C THR A 22 45.06 5.55 -3.85
N GLN A 23 44.40 6.49 -3.23
CA GLN A 23 43.17 6.27 -2.50
C GLN A 23 42.17 5.79 -3.54
N ASP A 24 42.03 4.50 -3.65
CA ASP A 24 40.89 3.85 -4.28
C ASP A 24 39.67 4.20 -3.41
N SER A 25 39.00 5.27 -3.79
CA SER A 25 37.70 5.63 -3.24
C SER A 25 36.70 4.58 -3.71
N GLY A 26 36.79 3.39 -3.11
CA GLY A 26 35.73 2.40 -3.17
C GLY A 26 34.48 3.05 -2.60
N THR A 27 33.67 3.63 -3.48
CA THR A 27 32.31 4.04 -3.14
C THR A 27 31.58 2.78 -2.77
N GLU A 28 31.57 2.47 -1.46
CA GLU A 28 30.62 1.50 -0.91
C GLU A 28 29.23 1.91 -1.36
N PRO A 29 28.46 1.07 -2.06
CA PRO A 29 27.11 1.42 -2.50
C PRO A 29 26.32 1.79 -1.25
N ALA A 30 25.79 3.00 -1.25
CA ALA A 30 25.04 3.55 -0.12
C ALA A 30 23.97 2.53 0.31
N PRO A 31 23.82 2.26 1.63
CA PRO A 31 22.90 1.22 2.16
C PRO A 31 21.41 1.49 1.87
N HIS A 32 21.10 2.49 1.08
CA HIS A 32 19.75 2.94 0.73
C HIS A 32 19.20 2.39 -0.59
N GLN A 33 20.03 1.84 -1.49
CA GLN A 33 19.56 1.32 -2.79
C GLN A 33 18.57 0.15 -2.68
N PRO A 34 18.79 -0.89 -1.85
CA PRO A 34 17.83 -2.00 -1.72
C PRO A 34 16.47 -1.55 -1.17
N ARG A 35 16.47 -0.52 -0.30
CA ARG A 35 15.22 0.05 0.27
C ARG A 35 14.43 0.83 -0.79
N ALA A 36 15.08 1.64 -1.60
CA ALA A 36 14.45 2.39 -2.67
C ALA A 36 13.82 1.47 -3.71
N GLU A 37 14.56 0.46 -4.16
CA GLU A 37 14.07 -0.55 -5.10
C GLU A 37 12.84 -1.31 -4.57
N SER A 38 12.85 -1.66 -3.27
CA SER A 38 11.71 -2.30 -2.62
C SER A 38 10.49 -1.38 -2.56
N ILE A 39 10.67 -0.10 -2.28
CA ILE A 39 9.58 0.90 -2.27
C ILE A 39 9.00 1.05 -3.68
N ASP A 40 9.84 1.13 -4.70
CA ASP A 40 9.41 1.23 -6.10
C ASP A 40 8.65 -0.04 -6.54
N ALA A 41 9.09 -1.21 -6.13
CA ALA A 41 8.38 -2.46 -6.38
C ALA A 41 7.00 -2.46 -5.71
N ILE A 42 6.90 -2.09 -4.44
CA ILE A 42 5.63 -1.97 -3.72
C ILE A 42 4.69 -0.99 -4.43
N GLN A 43 5.18 0.18 -4.85
CA GLN A 43 4.38 1.16 -5.58
C GLN A 43 3.83 0.61 -6.90
N ARG A 44 4.66 -0.09 -7.68
CA ARG A 44 4.23 -0.72 -8.93
C ARG A 44 3.14 -1.76 -8.69
N GLU A 45 3.32 -2.64 -7.70
CA GLU A 45 2.35 -3.69 -7.40
C GLU A 45 1.03 -3.15 -6.84
N LEU A 46 1.06 -2.14 -5.98
CA LEU A 46 -0.15 -1.46 -5.50
C LEU A 46 -0.90 -0.79 -6.66
N THR A 47 -0.19 -0.16 -7.59
CA THR A 47 -0.79 0.44 -8.79
C THR A 47 -1.44 -0.62 -9.69
N ALA A 48 -0.77 -1.74 -9.90
CA ALA A 48 -1.29 -2.86 -10.67
C ALA A 48 -2.51 -3.50 -9.97
N PHE A 49 -2.47 -3.64 -8.66
CA PHE A 49 -3.60 -4.11 -7.85
C PHE A 49 -4.82 -3.18 -7.99
N ALA A 50 -4.63 -1.87 -7.81
CA ALA A 50 -5.70 -0.88 -7.95
C ALA A 50 -6.35 -0.91 -9.34
N ARG A 51 -5.55 -1.09 -10.41
CA ARG A 51 -6.04 -1.22 -11.78
C ARG A 51 -6.89 -2.48 -11.96
N ARG A 52 -6.41 -3.65 -11.48
CA ARG A 52 -7.16 -4.91 -11.53
C ARG A 52 -8.47 -4.81 -10.74
N SER A 53 -8.43 -4.22 -9.55
CA SER A 53 -9.62 -4.04 -8.70
C SER A 53 -10.69 -3.16 -9.35
N ARG A 54 -10.29 -2.10 -10.07
CA ARG A 54 -11.23 -1.26 -10.84
C ARG A 54 -11.91 -2.05 -11.95
N SER A 55 -11.15 -2.84 -12.70
CA SER A 55 -11.69 -3.69 -13.77
C SER A 55 -12.67 -4.73 -13.22
N GLN A 56 -12.36 -5.34 -12.10
CA GLN A 56 -13.23 -6.33 -11.46
C GLN A 56 -14.52 -5.73 -10.91
N ALA A 57 -14.47 -4.54 -10.30
CA ALA A 57 -15.66 -3.89 -9.77
C ALA A 57 -16.74 -3.66 -10.85
N SER A 58 -16.34 -3.26 -12.05
CA SER A 58 -17.28 -3.05 -13.17
C SER A 58 -17.85 -4.36 -13.76
N GLN A 59 -17.19 -5.50 -13.51
CA GLN A 59 -17.68 -6.81 -13.95
C GLN A 59 -18.71 -7.42 -12.99
N ILE A 60 -18.66 -7.03 -11.71
CA ILE A 60 -19.52 -7.59 -10.67
C ILE A 60 -20.95 -7.06 -10.77
N HIS A 61 -21.09 -5.77 -11.02
CA HIS A 61 -22.40 -5.14 -11.18
C HIS A 61 -22.32 -3.94 -12.13
N PRO A 62 -23.16 -3.86 -13.17
CA PRO A 62 -23.25 -2.70 -14.04
C PRO A 62 -23.54 -1.43 -13.23
N GLY A 63 -22.69 -0.42 -13.33
CA GLY A 63 -22.79 0.83 -12.58
C GLY A 63 -22.12 0.86 -11.22
N LEU A 64 -21.56 -0.25 -10.74
CA LEU A 64 -20.74 -0.27 -9.53
C LEU A 64 -19.28 0.07 -9.88
N THR A 65 -18.78 1.16 -9.33
CA THR A 65 -17.36 1.54 -9.40
C THR A 65 -16.62 1.11 -8.13
N LEU A 66 -15.29 1.15 -8.14
CA LEU A 66 -14.51 0.90 -6.93
C LEU A 66 -14.90 1.85 -5.78
N VAL A 67 -15.20 3.12 -6.10
CA VAL A 67 -15.59 4.14 -5.13
C VAL A 67 -16.97 3.85 -4.55
N THR A 68 -17.97 3.56 -5.40
CA THR A 68 -19.31 3.21 -4.94
C THR A 68 -19.33 1.93 -4.13
N TYR A 69 -18.52 0.93 -4.51
CA TYR A 69 -18.33 -0.27 -3.72
C TYR A 69 -17.73 0.03 -2.34
N ALA A 70 -16.67 0.83 -2.27
CA ALA A 70 -16.04 1.20 -1.00
C ALA A 70 -17.01 1.99 -0.08
N ILE A 71 -17.83 2.88 -0.65
CA ILE A 71 -18.87 3.60 0.09
C ILE A 71 -19.89 2.61 0.65
N LEU A 72 -20.39 1.70 -0.17
CA LEU A 72 -21.38 0.70 0.22
C LEU A 72 -20.86 -0.21 1.33
N ASP A 73 -19.60 -0.66 1.25
CA ASP A 73 -18.97 -1.50 2.25
C ASP A 73 -18.79 -0.77 3.58
N LEU A 74 -18.36 0.49 3.57
CA LEU A 74 -18.25 1.32 4.77
C LEU A 74 -19.63 1.58 5.43
N LEU A 75 -20.68 1.80 4.63
CA LEU A 75 -22.04 1.95 5.13
C LEU A 75 -22.51 0.68 5.85
N ARG A 76 -22.20 -0.48 5.31
CA ARG A 76 -22.48 -1.78 5.94
C ARG A 76 -21.73 -1.93 7.26
N GLU A 77 -20.43 -1.64 7.27
CA GLU A 77 -19.56 -1.76 8.44
C GLU A 77 -20.05 -0.87 9.59
N ARG A 78 -20.45 0.37 9.29
CA ARG A 78 -20.89 1.35 10.30
C ARG A 78 -22.38 1.29 10.64
N GLY A 79 -23.16 0.48 9.93
CA GLY A 79 -24.62 0.47 10.09
C GLY A 79 -25.30 1.72 9.55
N GLY A 80 -24.59 2.52 8.78
CA GLY A 80 -25.00 3.79 8.19
C GLY A 80 -24.20 4.98 8.68
N CYS A 81 -24.17 6.05 7.91
CA CYS A 81 -23.53 7.32 8.29
C CYS A 81 -24.04 8.50 7.45
N ARG A 82 -23.64 9.71 7.84
CA ARG A 82 -23.96 10.93 7.10
C ARG A 82 -23.09 11.07 5.85
N GLY A 83 -23.58 11.73 4.82
CA GLY A 83 -22.79 12.04 3.61
C GLY A 83 -21.55 12.89 3.90
N THR A 84 -21.55 13.70 4.95
CA THR A 84 -20.40 14.47 5.42
C THR A 84 -19.29 13.57 5.96
N ASP A 85 -19.66 12.50 6.66
CA ASP A 85 -18.71 11.57 7.26
C ASP A 85 -18.05 10.69 6.17
N LEU A 86 -18.83 10.33 5.14
CA LEU A 86 -18.31 9.69 3.94
C LEU A 86 -17.29 10.59 3.22
N ALA A 87 -17.62 11.89 3.07
CA ALA A 87 -16.72 12.84 2.42
C ALA A 87 -15.40 12.98 3.18
N ALA A 88 -15.45 13.07 4.50
CA ALA A 88 -14.27 13.11 5.35
C ALA A 88 -13.45 11.80 5.27
N HIS A 89 -14.10 10.65 5.39
CA HIS A 89 -13.44 9.35 5.40
C HIS A 89 -12.70 9.06 4.09
N PHE A 90 -13.33 9.36 2.95
CA PHE A 90 -12.73 9.12 1.63
C PHE A 90 -11.90 10.30 1.10
N MET A 91 -11.79 11.39 1.86
CA MET A 91 -11.12 12.63 1.44
C MET A 91 -11.66 13.14 0.08
N LEU A 92 -12.98 13.04 -0.10
CA LEU A 92 -13.70 13.48 -1.28
C LEU A 92 -14.51 14.75 -0.98
N ASP A 93 -14.75 15.56 -2.02
CA ASP A 93 -15.68 16.67 -1.91
C ASP A 93 -17.15 16.19 -1.75
N LYS A 94 -17.96 17.00 -1.08
CA LYS A 94 -19.37 16.68 -0.78
C LYS A 94 -20.19 16.43 -2.05
N SER A 95 -19.87 17.12 -3.15
CA SER A 95 -20.59 16.97 -4.41
C SER A 95 -20.28 15.63 -5.08
N THR A 96 -19.04 15.17 -4.98
CA THR A 96 -18.63 13.84 -5.46
C THR A 96 -19.32 12.74 -4.66
N VAL A 97 -19.29 12.81 -3.33
CA VAL A 97 -20.00 11.83 -2.48
C VAL A 97 -21.51 11.84 -2.77
N SER A 98 -22.13 13.00 -2.88
CA SER A 98 -23.57 13.11 -3.22
C SER A 98 -23.90 12.41 -4.54
N ARG A 99 -23.05 12.57 -5.57
CA ARG A 99 -23.25 11.87 -6.86
C ARG A 99 -23.13 10.36 -6.73
N GLN A 100 -22.14 9.87 -5.93
CA GLN A 100 -21.98 8.45 -5.70
C GLN A 100 -23.16 7.84 -4.93
N ILE A 101 -23.66 8.54 -3.89
CA ILE A 101 -24.83 8.11 -3.14
C ILE A 101 -26.05 8.06 -4.06
N THR A 102 -26.29 9.09 -4.87
CA THR A 102 -27.39 9.10 -5.83
C THR A 102 -27.30 7.96 -6.84
N ALA A 103 -26.09 7.59 -7.27
CA ALA A 103 -25.90 6.43 -8.14
C ALA A 103 -26.27 5.13 -7.43
N LEU A 104 -25.86 4.95 -6.17
CA LEU A 104 -26.23 3.79 -5.34
C LEU A 104 -27.73 3.70 -5.06
N GLU A 105 -28.41 4.85 -4.82
CA GLU A 105 -29.87 4.91 -4.67
C GLU A 105 -30.60 4.46 -5.93
N ARG A 106 -30.15 4.93 -7.10
CA ARG A 106 -30.75 4.51 -8.39
C ARG A 106 -30.60 3.01 -8.66
N LEU A 107 -29.57 2.40 -8.11
CA LEU A 107 -29.35 0.95 -8.17
C LEU A 107 -30.11 0.19 -7.06
N GLY A 108 -30.81 0.89 -6.17
CA GLY A 108 -31.52 0.29 -5.05
C GLY A 108 -30.61 -0.26 -3.94
N LEU A 109 -29.31 0.10 -3.93
CA LEU A 109 -28.32 -0.49 -3.03
C LEU A 109 -28.18 0.24 -1.70
N VAL A 110 -28.69 1.46 -1.63
CA VAL A 110 -28.74 2.27 -0.39
C VAL A 110 -30.09 2.95 -0.27
N GLU A 111 -30.43 3.30 0.97
CA GLU A 111 -31.62 4.08 1.34
C GLU A 111 -31.23 5.21 2.27
N ARG A 112 -32.04 6.29 2.27
CA ARG A 112 -31.89 7.41 3.18
C ARG A 112 -32.97 7.36 4.24
N SER A 113 -32.62 7.68 5.47
CA SER A 113 -33.50 7.90 6.56
C SER A 113 -33.17 9.22 7.26
N THR A 114 -34.14 9.82 7.94
CA THR A 114 -33.90 11.00 8.79
C THR A 114 -32.96 10.59 9.92
N ASP A 115 -31.98 11.45 10.24
CA ASP A 115 -31.10 11.23 11.38
C ASP A 115 -31.92 11.38 12.68
N PRO A 116 -31.91 10.38 13.57
CA PRO A 116 -32.66 10.47 14.82
C PRO A 116 -32.13 11.55 15.77
N GLU A 117 -30.87 11.94 15.66
CA GLU A 117 -30.25 12.97 16.50
C GLU A 117 -30.38 14.39 15.91
N ASP A 118 -30.56 14.48 14.58
CA ASP A 118 -30.67 15.75 13.88
C ASP A 118 -31.67 15.63 12.72
N GLN A 119 -32.89 16.10 12.93
CA GLN A 119 -33.98 16.02 11.93
C GLN A 119 -33.63 16.71 10.59
N ARG A 120 -32.61 17.55 10.53
CA ARG A 120 -32.13 18.19 9.30
C ARG A 120 -31.08 17.33 8.58
N GLY A 121 -30.55 16.32 9.27
CA GLY A 121 -29.55 15.37 8.76
C GLY A 121 -30.21 14.15 8.11
N GLN A 122 -29.48 13.53 7.21
CA GLN A 122 -29.84 12.24 6.61
C GLN A 122 -28.76 11.22 6.89
N ILE A 123 -29.19 10.04 7.32
CA ILE A 123 -28.35 8.85 7.43
C ILE A 123 -28.56 7.99 6.18
N ILE A 124 -27.48 7.63 5.54
CA ILE A 124 -27.46 6.70 4.42
C ILE A 124 -27.15 5.31 4.99
N ARG A 125 -27.93 4.30 4.59
CA ARG A 125 -27.73 2.89 4.97
C ARG A 125 -27.72 2.00 3.75
N THR A 126 -27.06 0.86 3.85
CA THR A 126 -27.22 -0.21 2.86
C THR A 126 -28.65 -0.74 2.89
N SER A 127 -29.27 -0.92 1.72
CA SER A 127 -30.51 -1.67 1.59
C SER A 127 -30.28 -3.18 1.77
N THR A 128 -31.36 -3.96 1.78
CA THR A 128 -31.28 -5.43 1.76
C THR A 128 -30.54 -5.93 0.50
N GLU A 129 -30.84 -5.35 -0.65
CA GLU A 129 -30.22 -5.65 -1.93
C GLU A 129 -28.73 -5.30 -1.91
N GLY A 130 -28.37 -4.12 -1.35
CA GLY A 130 -26.98 -3.71 -1.18
C GLY A 130 -26.19 -4.65 -0.27
N SER A 131 -26.79 -5.11 0.82
CA SER A 131 -26.17 -6.06 1.74
C SER A 131 -25.96 -7.43 1.09
N THR A 132 -26.93 -7.93 0.33
CA THR A 132 -26.84 -9.18 -0.42
C THR A 132 -25.75 -9.11 -1.49
N LEU A 133 -25.70 -8.01 -2.23
CA LEU A 133 -24.64 -7.77 -3.23
C LEU A 133 -23.25 -7.77 -2.58
N LEU A 134 -23.06 -7.03 -1.48
CA LEU A 134 -21.79 -6.99 -0.76
C LEU A 134 -21.34 -8.37 -0.30
N GLN A 135 -22.26 -9.18 0.24
CA GLN A 135 -21.96 -10.54 0.69
C GLN A 135 -21.48 -11.40 -0.49
N SER A 136 -22.20 -11.38 -1.60
CA SER A 136 -21.82 -12.11 -2.82
C SER A 136 -20.44 -11.72 -3.33
N VAL A 137 -20.18 -10.41 -3.41
CA VAL A 137 -18.88 -9.86 -3.86
C VAL A 137 -17.76 -10.23 -2.90
N SER A 138 -18.01 -10.13 -1.60
CA SER A 138 -17.04 -10.49 -0.56
C SER A 138 -16.64 -11.96 -0.67
N GLU A 139 -17.59 -12.86 -0.86
CA GLU A 139 -17.31 -14.28 -1.02
C GLU A 139 -16.53 -14.60 -2.30
N GLN A 140 -16.89 -14.01 -3.42
CA GLN A 140 -16.12 -14.16 -4.67
C GLN A 140 -14.68 -13.66 -4.53
N ARG A 141 -14.49 -12.51 -3.85
CA ARG A 141 -13.15 -11.99 -3.57
C ARG A 141 -12.37 -12.93 -2.65
N ARG A 142 -13.00 -13.43 -1.60
CA ARG A 142 -12.39 -14.38 -0.67
C ARG A 142 -11.89 -15.63 -1.41
N LEU A 143 -12.71 -16.23 -2.26
CA LEU A 143 -12.33 -17.38 -3.08
C LEU A 143 -11.16 -17.06 -4.01
N ALA A 144 -11.19 -15.92 -4.68
CA ALA A 144 -10.10 -15.48 -5.56
C ALA A 144 -8.78 -15.20 -4.79
N PHE A 145 -8.85 -14.74 -3.53
CA PHE A 145 -7.67 -14.60 -2.67
C PHE A 145 -7.14 -15.95 -2.21
N LEU A 146 -8.02 -16.88 -1.80
CA LEU A 146 -7.63 -18.24 -1.44
C LEU A 146 -6.89 -18.95 -2.58
N ASP A 147 -7.42 -18.85 -3.80
CA ASP A 147 -6.78 -19.42 -4.99
C ASP A 147 -5.38 -18.81 -5.26
N ARG A 148 -5.27 -17.49 -5.21
CA ARG A 148 -3.99 -16.78 -5.47
C ARG A 148 -2.92 -17.00 -4.42
N LEU A 149 -3.31 -17.29 -3.21
CA LEU A 149 -2.42 -17.42 -2.06
C LEU A 149 -2.29 -18.88 -1.60
N ALA A 150 -2.83 -19.82 -2.38
CA ALA A 150 -2.89 -21.26 -2.02
C ALA A 150 -1.51 -21.84 -1.69
N ASP A 151 -0.47 -21.42 -2.40
CA ASP A 151 0.90 -21.92 -2.24
C ASP A 151 1.73 -21.14 -1.21
N TRP A 152 1.14 -20.13 -0.57
CA TRP A 152 1.87 -19.33 0.41
C TRP A 152 1.89 -20.02 1.78
N PRO A 153 3.04 -20.07 2.47
CA PRO A 153 3.11 -20.51 3.85
C PRO A 153 2.26 -19.63 4.77
N ASP A 154 1.60 -20.21 5.76
CA ASP A 154 0.75 -19.47 6.72
C ASP A 154 1.50 -18.31 7.38
N ALA A 155 2.76 -18.51 7.75
CA ALA A 155 3.61 -17.48 8.34
C ALA A 155 3.83 -16.26 7.41
N ASP A 156 3.87 -16.46 6.10
CA ASP A 156 4.02 -15.38 5.13
C ASP A 156 2.67 -14.66 4.89
N LEU A 157 1.56 -15.38 4.94
CA LEU A 157 0.22 -14.81 4.93
C LEU A 157 -0.02 -13.90 6.14
N GLU A 158 0.34 -14.36 7.35
CA GLU A 158 0.26 -13.56 8.57
C GLU A 158 1.11 -12.29 8.50
N ARG A 159 2.35 -12.40 8.04
CA ARG A 159 3.24 -11.24 7.87
C ARG A 159 2.70 -10.25 6.84
N PHE A 160 2.20 -10.76 5.72
CA PHE A 160 1.64 -9.91 4.67
C PHE A 160 0.40 -9.17 5.16
N ALA A 161 -0.50 -9.84 5.87
CA ALA A 161 -1.67 -9.22 6.50
C ALA A 161 -1.26 -8.13 7.50
N ALA A 162 -0.28 -8.41 8.38
CA ALA A 162 0.23 -7.44 9.35
C ALA A 162 0.86 -6.21 8.68
N TYR A 163 1.65 -6.38 7.62
CA TYR A 163 2.24 -5.27 6.88
C TYR A 163 1.20 -4.41 6.16
N LEU A 164 0.15 -5.01 5.59
CA LEU A 164 -0.95 -4.27 4.98
C LEU A 164 -1.73 -3.45 6.01
N THR A 165 -2.00 -4.03 7.17
CA THR A 165 -2.64 -3.31 8.28
C THR A 165 -1.82 -2.10 8.69
N LEU A 166 -0.52 -2.30 8.98
CA LEU A 166 0.38 -1.22 9.38
C LEU A 166 0.51 -0.12 8.31
N TYR A 167 0.52 -0.49 7.04
CA TYR A 167 0.56 0.47 5.93
C TYR A 167 -0.70 1.32 5.88
N ASN A 168 -1.87 0.70 6.01
CA ASN A 168 -3.17 1.39 5.96
C ASN A 168 -3.40 2.31 7.16
N GLU A 169 -3.01 1.90 8.37
CA GLU A 169 -3.09 2.74 9.57
C GLU A 169 -2.28 4.03 9.44
N ARG A 170 -1.11 3.96 8.80
CA ARG A 170 -0.25 5.13 8.58
C ARG A 170 -0.72 6.04 7.45
N ALA A 171 -1.56 5.55 6.56
CA ALA A 171 -2.12 6.31 5.44
C ALA A 171 -3.30 7.19 5.88
N GLN A 172 -3.87 6.96 7.06
CA GLN A 172 -4.95 7.81 7.58
C GLN A 172 -4.36 9.16 8.04
N PRO A 173 -4.97 10.30 7.65
CA PRO A 173 -4.55 11.60 8.16
C PRO A 173 -4.67 11.59 9.68
N ARG A 174 -3.59 11.97 10.35
CA ARG A 174 -3.63 12.20 11.80
C ARG A 174 -4.57 13.39 12.05
N THR A 175 -5.71 13.11 12.65
CA THR A 175 -6.67 14.11 13.14
C THR A 175 -6.05 14.95 14.26
#